data_fc7192bc3040b38f49e1826dd16eba7c
#
_entry.id   fc7192bc3040b38f49e1826dd16eba7c
#
_cell.length_a   1.000
_cell.length_b   1.000
_cell.length_c   1.000
_cell.angle_alpha   90.00
_cell.angle_beta   90.00
_cell.angle_gamma   90.00
#
_symmetry.space_group_name_H-M   'P 1'
#
loop_
_entity.id
_entity.type
_entity.pdbx_description
1 polymer ?
#
loop_
_entity_poly.entity_id
_entity_poly.type
_entity_poly.pdbx_seq_one_letter_code
_entity_poly.pdbx_strand_id
1 'polypeptide(L)'
;MAYALGVPPYANTAPLYQFLEPDGWRLCYGVPAELNRMVLSGEVGLSLVSSYFYLEHQEELGLLPDFSVAVLGRVYSVNLFLKGKPADLKRIALTTESATSVELLKLLLGEQGVFPQYEAKEGGLELLKEYDGVLLIGDKAIQAYASLLDHLPETPHALPTRFGEVEVVDLSMLWFERTRLPFVFAVWAYRRGNPPPLKLVQALRKARRQGLSRLGEVAEAEAKRLGIHPVLMEHYLWNFRYHLEEPDRLGLKAFADALGLPFAPTYYPA
;
A
#
# COMPACT_ATOMS: atom_id res chain seq x y z
N MET A 1 -21.69 -18.81 -11.37
CA MET A 1 -20.39 -18.83 -10.62
C MET A 1 -20.33 -17.59 -9.75
N ALA A 2 -19.69 -17.68 -8.56
CA ALA A 2 -19.50 -16.53 -7.68
C ALA A 2 -18.53 -15.51 -8.34
N TYR A 3 -18.83 -14.21 -8.22
CA TYR A 3 -17.97 -13.15 -8.71
C TYR A 3 -16.68 -13.10 -7.87
N ALA A 4 -15.52 -13.11 -8.52
CA ALA A 4 -14.22 -13.19 -7.85
C ALA A 4 -13.63 -11.79 -7.59
N LEU A 5 -13.24 -11.52 -6.32
CA LEU A 5 -12.58 -10.30 -5.88
C LEU A 5 -11.14 -10.60 -5.48
N GLY A 6 -10.20 -9.91 -6.07
CA GLY A 6 -8.79 -9.97 -5.67
C GLY A 6 -8.49 -9.01 -4.52
N VAL A 7 -7.95 -9.52 -3.43
CA VAL A 7 -7.55 -8.72 -2.26
C VAL A 7 -6.20 -9.18 -1.73
N PRO A 8 -5.26 -8.27 -1.47
CA PRO A 8 -4.04 -8.64 -0.77
C PRO A 8 -4.34 -8.86 0.72
N PRO A 9 -3.79 -9.90 1.35
CA PRO A 9 -4.07 -10.24 2.75
C PRO A 9 -3.24 -9.39 3.74
N TYR A 10 -3.13 -8.08 3.48
CA TYR A 10 -2.40 -7.16 4.34
C TYR A 10 -3.31 -6.49 5.37
N ALA A 11 -2.78 -6.20 6.54
CA ALA A 11 -3.52 -5.53 7.61
C ALA A 11 -4.16 -4.22 7.17
N ASN A 12 -3.45 -3.43 6.33
CA ASN A 12 -3.95 -2.15 5.83
C ASN A 12 -5.12 -2.26 4.85
N THR A 13 -5.41 -3.44 4.34
CA THR A 13 -6.55 -3.65 3.43
C THR A 13 -7.76 -4.28 4.12
N ALA A 14 -7.56 -4.87 5.29
CA ALA A 14 -8.61 -5.52 6.06
C ALA A 14 -9.85 -4.64 6.32
N PRO A 15 -9.74 -3.32 6.64
CA PRO A 15 -10.90 -2.46 6.82
C PRO A 15 -11.82 -2.36 5.59
N LEU A 16 -11.32 -2.67 4.40
CA LEU A 16 -12.10 -2.57 3.16
C LEU A 16 -13.04 -3.75 2.93
N TYR A 17 -12.70 -4.94 3.43
CA TYR A 17 -13.42 -6.17 3.09
C TYR A 17 -13.70 -7.13 4.24
N GLN A 18 -13.14 -6.93 5.43
CA GLN A 18 -13.31 -7.86 6.57
C GLN A 18 -14.79 -8.10 6.92
N PHE A 19 -15.63 -7.10 6.73
CA PHE A 19 -17.07 -7.17 6.98
C PHE A 19 -17.90 -7.37 5.69
N LEU A 20 -17.27 -7.82 4.62
CA LEU A 20 -17.99 -8.13 3.38
C LEU A 20 -18.72 -9.47 3.53
N GLU A 21 -20.03 -9.40 3.61
CA GLU A 21 -20.88 -10.60 3.70
C GLU A 21 -20.89 -11.37 2.36
N PRO A 22 -20.75 -12.69 2.37
CA PRO A 22 -20.85 -13.51 1.14
C PRO A 22 -22.25 -13.39 0.51
N ASP A 23 -22.31 -12.93 -0.74
CA ASP A 23 -23.57 -12.78 -1.47
C ASP A 23 -23.35 -12.87 -2.99
N GLY A 24 -22.97 -14.05 -3.44
CA GLY A 24 -22.67 -14.31 -4.85
C GLY A 24 -21.26 -13.90 -5.29
N TRP A 25 -20.37 -13.59 -4.35
CA TRP A 25 -18.93 -13.32 -4.60
C TRP A 25 -18.04 -14.11 -3.65
N ARG A 26 -16.75 -14.20 -4.01
CA ARG A 26 -15.70 -14.83 -3.21
C ARG A 26 -14.44 -13.97 -3.22
N LEU A 27 -13.72 -13.96 -2.11
CA LEU A 27 -12.40 -13.34 -2.03
C LEU A 27 -11.33 -14.28 -2.61
N CYS A 28 -10.43 -13.72 -3.40
CA CYS A 28 -9.23 -14.37 -3.92
C CYS A 28 -8.04 -13.63 -3.33
N TYR A 29 -7.32 -14.28 -2.43
CA TYR A 29 -6.15 -13.69 -1.81
C TYR A 29 -4.92 -13.90 -2.67
N GLY A 30 -4.05 -12.89 -2.74
CA GLY A 30 -2.79 -12.96 -3.47
C GLY A 30 -1.93 -11.72 -3.20
N VAL A 31 -0.65 -11.79 -3.54
CA VAL A 31 0.23 -10.62 -3.51
C VAL A 31 -0.14 -9.65 -4.64
N PRO A 32 0.15 -8.34 -4.52
CA PRO A 32 -0.25 -7.35 -5.53
C PRO A 32 0.14 -7.73 -6.96
N ALA A 33 1.35 -8.24 -7.19
CA ALA A 33 1.80 -8.63 -8.53
C ALA A 33 0.95 -9.76 -9.14
N GLU A 34 0.49 -10.72 -8.34
CA GLU A 34 -0.40 -11.80 -8.78
C GLU A 34 -1.81 -11.27 -9.07
N LEU A 35 -2.36 -10.45 -8.16
CA LEU A 35 -3.68 -9.84 -8.33
C LEU A 35 -3.76 -8.92 -9.53
N ASN A 36 -2.70 -8.18 -9.83
CA ASN A 36 -2.56 -7.37 -11.03
C ASN A 36 -2.73 -8.23 -12.30
N ARG A 37 -2.05 -9.36 -12.36
CA ARG A 37 -2.19 -10.31 -13.48
C ARG A 37 -3.60 -10.89 -13.56
N MET A 38 -4.18 -11.29 -12.42
CA MET A 38 -5.50 -11.91 -12.38
C MET A 38 -6.63 -10.98 -12.83
N VAL A 39 -6.56 -9.68 -12.58
CA VAL A 39 -7.57 -8.73 -13.06
C VAL A 39 -7.46 -8.51 -14.57
N LEU A 40 -6.24 -8.45 -15.13
CA LEU A 40 -6.05 -8.34 -16.57
C LEU A 40 -6.49 -9.60 -17.32
N SER A 41 -6.20 -10.78 -16.80
CA SER A 41 -6.64 -12.04 -17.41
C SER A 41 -8.16 -12.28 -17.28
N GLY A 42 -8.83 -11.58 -16.33
CA GLY A 42 -10.23 -11.78 -16.02
C GLY A 42 -10.50 -12.96 -15.06
N GLU A 43 -9.47 -13.53 -14.44
CA GLU A 43 -9.59 -14.52 -13.37
C GLU A 43 -10.31 -13.95 -12.15
N VAL A 44 -10.12 -12.66 -11.87
CA VAL A 44 -10.91 -11.87 -10.93
C VAL A 44 -11.59 -10.72 -11.67
N GLY A 45 -12.82 -10.44 -11.30
CA GLY A 45 -13.61 -9.39 -11.98
C GLY A 45 -13.34 -7.99 -11.43
N LEU A 46 -12.93 -7.90 -10.16
CA LEU A 46 -12.56 -6.67 -9.46
C LEU A 46 -11.38 -6.99 -8.54
N SER A 47 -10.37 -6.14 -8.50
CA SER A 47 -9.20 -6.35 -7.64
C SER A 47 -8.70 -5.06 -7.03
N LEU A 48 -8.17 -5.16 -5.81
CA LEU A 48 -7.31 -4.11 -5.27
C LEU A 48 -5.92 -4.27 -5.91
N VAL A 49 -5.56 -3.32 -6.77
CA VAL A 49 -4.32 -3.32 -7.54
C VAL A 49 -3.39 -2.19 -7.12
N SER A 50 -2.10 -2.34 -7.35
CA SER A 50 -1.15 -1.27 -7.07
C SER A 50 -1.35 -0.08 -8.01
N SER A 51 -1.13 1.16 -7.51
CA SER A 51 -1.39 2.38 -8.28
C SER A 51 -0.53 2.48 -9.54
N TYR A 52 0.75 2.12 -9.45
CA TYR A 52 1.65 2.13 -10.60
C TYR A 52 1.14 1.21 -11.71
N PHE A 53 0.76 -0.01 -11.36
CA PHE A 53 0.17 -0.94 -12.31
C PHE A 53 -1.12 -0.39 -12.95
N TYR A 54 -2.00 0.22 -12.15
CA TYR A 54 -3.21 0.86 -12.68
C TYR A 54 -2.84 1.97 -13.69
N LEU A 55 -1.86 2.81 -13.37
CA LEU A 55 -1.42 3.89 -14.25
C LEU A 55 -0.85 3.37 -15.58
N GLU A 56 -0.11 2.27 -15.57
CA GLU A 56 0.40 1.63 -16.79
C GLU A 56 -0.72 1.00 -17.65
N HIS A 57 -1.81 0.53 -17.00
CA HIS A 57 -2.90 -0.19 -17.66
C HIS A 57 -4.24 0.55 -17.63
N GLN A 58 -4.25 1.85 -17.42
CA GLN A 58 -5.48 2.64 -17.30
C GLN A 58 -6.33 2.66 -18.59
N GLU A 59 -5.79 2.28 -19.72
CA GLU A 59 -6.56 2.08 -20.97
C GLU A 59 -7.37 0.79 -20.96
N GLU A 60 -6.92 -0.22 -20.22
CA GLU A 60 -7.57 -1.53 -20.09
C GLU A 60 -8.46 -1.63 -18.85
N LEU A 61 -8.15 -0.83 -17.82
CA LEU A 61 -8.78 -0.89 -16.51
C LEU A 61 -9.68 0.31 -16.23
N GLY A 62 -10.83 0.04 -15.62
CA GLY A 62 -11.68 1.03 -14.97
C GLY A 62 -11.45 1.05 -13.46
N LEU A 63 -11.80 2.15 -12.81
CA LEU A 63 -11.52 2.49 -11.42
C LEU A 63 -12.80 2.69 -10.63
N LEU A 64 -12.92 2.12 -9.43
CA LEU A 64 -13.96 2.51 -8.49
C LEU A 64 -13.62 3.91 -7.93
N PRO A 65 -14.54 4.89 -8.04
CA PRO A 65 -14.21 6.30 -7.81
C PRO A 65 -14.01 6.68 -6.35
N ASP A 66 -14.45 5.86 -5.42
CA ASP A 66 -14.58 6.20 -4.00
C ASP A 66 -13.78 5.30 -3.07
N PHE A 67 -12.82 4.53 -3.60
CA PHE A 67 -11.98 3.64 -2.82
C PHE A 67 -10.49 3.85 -3.08
N SER A 68 -9.70 3.87 -2.02
CA SER A 68 -8.24 3.87 -2.10
C SER A 68 -7.60 3.16 -0.90
N VAL A 69 -6.32 2.89 -1.02
CA VAL A 69 -5.40 2.68 0.09
C VAL A 69 -4.35 3.76 -0.05
N ALA A 70 -4.55 4.86 0.64
CA ALA A 70 -3.70 6.04 0.56
C ALA A 70 -3.30 6.53 1.96
N VAL A 71 -2.25 7.34 2.05
CA VAL A 71 -1.78 7.94 3.30
C VAL A 71 -1.34 9.38 3.07
N LEU A 72 -1.63 10.25 4.02
CA LEU A 72 -1.11 11.61 4.09
C LEU A 72 -0.07 11.68 5.23
N GLY A 73 1.20 11.66 4.89
CA GLY A 73 2.28 11.58 5.87
C GLY A 73 2.84 10.15 6.03
N ARG A 74 3.10 9.69 7.25
CA ARG A 74 3.74 8.39 7.52
C ARG A 74 2.81 7.21 7.30
N VAL A 75 3.32 6.17 6.63
CA VAL A 75 2.60 4.92 6.38
C VAL A 75 3.05 3.78 7.29
N TYR A 76 4.25 3.81 7.84
CA TYR A 76 4.89 2.77 8.66
C TYR A 76 5.07 1.39 8.01
N SER A 77 4.49 1.15 6.86
CA SER A 77 4.52 -0.13 6.15
C SER A 77 5.03 -0.04 4.70
N VAL A 78 5.67 1.05 4.33
CA VAL A 78 6.45 1.19 3.10
C VAL A 78 7.73 1.92 3.44
N ASN A 79 8.71 1.15 3.87
CA ASN A 79 9.91 1.67 4.49
C ASN A 79 11.17 1.18 3.78
N LEU A 80 12.09 2.11 3.56
CA LEU A 80 13.48 1.78 3.33
C LEU A 80 14.19 1.72 4.69
N PHE A 81 14.58 0.53 5.10
CA PHE A 81 15.48 0.31 6.22
C PHE A 81 16.90 0.40 5.71
N LEU A 82 17.75 1.19 6.34
CA LEU A 82 19.11 1.39 5.86
C LEU A 82 20.13 1.52 7.01
N LYS A 83 21.40 1.20 6.71
CA LYS A 83 22.55 1.50 7.54
C LYS A 83 23.27 2.71 6.97
N GLY A 84 23.62 3.66 7.82
CA GLY A 84 24.29 4.89 7.38
C GLY A 84 23.32 5.96 6.91
N LYS A 85 23.68 6.68 5.84
CA LYS A 85 22.89 7.79 5.31
C LYS A 85 22.34 7.48 3.92
N PRO A 86 21.17 8.01 3.52
CA PRO A 86 20.63 7.80 2.19
C PRO A 86 21.59 8.12 1.05
N ALA A 87 22.44 9.14 1.22
CA ALA A 87 23.43 9.56 0.20
C ALA A 87 24.56 8.54 -0.04
N ASP A 88 24.79 7.61 0.89
CA ASP A 88 25.89 6.64 0.83
C ASP A 88 25.45 5.27 0.27
N LEU A 89 24.18 5.14 -0.09
CA LEU A 89 23.58 3.87 -0.55
C LEU A 89 24.17 3.43 -1.89
N LYS A 90 24.74 2.23 -1.93
CA LYS A 90 25.30 1.60 -3.13
C LYS A 90 24.47 0.42 -3.63
N ARG A 91 23.90 -0.38 -2.73
CA ARG A 91 23.10 -1.55 -3.05
C ARG A 91 21.85 -1.61 -2.19
N ILE A 92 20.71 -1.74 -2.84
CA ILE A 92 19.39 -1.85 -2.18
C ILE A 92 18.71 -3.14 -2.59
N ALA A 93 18.29 -3.94 -1.61
CA ALA A 93 17.36 -5.04 -1.82
C ALA A 93 15.93 -4.48 -1.93
N LEU A 94 15.26 -4.81 -3.02
CA LEU A 94 13.88 -4.40 -3.31
C LEU A 94 12.90 -5.52 -3.04
N THR A 95 11.77 -5.21 -2.45
CA THR A 95 10.63 -6.14 -2.37
C THR A 95 10.17 -6.57 -3.76
N THR A 96 9.75 -7.83 -3.88
CA THR A 96 9.11 -8.37 -5.10
C THR A 96 7.58 -8.18 -5.11
N GLU A 97 7.01 -7.66 -4.03
CA GLU A 97 5.56 -7.64 -3.80
C GLU A 97 4.86 -6.39 -4.35
N SER A 98 5.59 -5.28 -4.60
CA SER A 98 4.97 -4.00 -5.01
C SER A 98 5.81 -3.20 -5.99
N ALA A 99 5.38 -3.12 -7.23
CA ALA A 99 5.98 -2.23 -8.23
C ALA A 99 5.80 -0.74 -7.85
N THR A 100 4.66 -0.35 -7.29
CA THR A 100 4.40 1.04 -6.85
C THR A 100 5.45 1.54 -5.87
N SER A 101 5.77 0.74 -4.85
CA SER A 101 6.74 1.14 -3.81
C SER A 101 8.18 1.17 -4.35
N VAL A 102 8.49 0.29 -5.29
CA VAL A 102 9.78 0.27 -5.99
C VAL A 102 9.96 1.52 -6.84
N GLU A 103 8.97 1.89 -7.65
CA GLU A 103 9.04 3.08 -8.50
C GLU A 103 9.01 4.37 -7.66
N LEU A 104 8.26 4.41 -6.56
CA LEU A 104 8.30 5.53 -5.61
C LEU A 104 9.70 5.69 -5.01
N LEU A 105 10.34 4.60 -4.56
CA LEU A 105 11.70 4.66 -4.02
C LEU A 105 12.70 5.20 -5.05
N LYS A 106 12.69 4.65 -6.26
CA LYS A 106 13.59 5.07 -7.35
C LYS A 106 13.40 6.55 -7.68
N LEU A 107 12.15 7.01 -7.77
CA LEU A 107 11.81 8.41 -8.00
C LEU A 107 12.41 9.30 -6.90
N LEU A 108 12.13 9.00 -5.63
CA LEU A 108 12.54 9.82 -4.50
C LEU A 108 14.06 9.86 -4.30
N LEU A 109 14.77 8.74 -4.51
CA LEU A 109 16.22 8.70 -4.45
C LEU A 109 16.86 9.38 -5.66
N GLY A 110 16.31 9.16 -6.85
CA GLY A 110 16.80 9.79 -8.09
C GLY A 110 16.74 11.32 -8.04
N GLU A 111 15.69 11.89 -7.45
CA GLU A 111 15.57 13.34 -7.23
C GLU A 111 16.61 13.89 -6.25
N GLN A 112 17.10 13.05 -5.35
CA GLN A 112 18.21 13.39 -4.44
C GLN A 112 19.58 13.12 -5.04
N GLY A 113 19.66 12.68 -6.31
CA GLY A 113 20.91 12.31 -6.98
C GLY A 113 21.51 10.99 -6.52
N VAL A 114 20.72 10.11 -5.91
CA VAL A 114 21.15 8.82 -5.37
C VAL A 114 20.70 7.71 -6.31
N PHE A 115 21.66 6.99 -6.91
CA PHE A 115 21.44 5.96 -7.93
C PHE A 115 22.13 4.65 -7.55
N PRO A 116 21.63 3.91 -6.53
CA PRO A 116 22.22 2.66 -6.11
C PRO A 116 21.93 1.51 -7.11
N GLN A 117 22.65 0.40 -6.95
CA GLN A 117 22.26 -0.84 -7.61
C GLN A 117 21.05 -1.43 -6.89
N TYR A 118 20.03 -1.78 -7.66
CA TYR A 118 18.79 -2.37 -7.16
C TYR A 118 18.75 -3.86 -7.48
N GLU A 119 18.40 -4.68 -6.49
CA GLU A 119 18.26 -6.12 -6.65
C GLU A 119 16.96 -6.59 -6.01
N ALA A 120 16.10 -7.25 -6.78
CA ALA A 120 14.86 -7.85 -6.25
C ALA A 120 15.22 -9.07 -5.37
N LYS A 121 14.84 -9.01 -4.10
CA LYS A 121 15.12 -10.06 -3.11
C LYS A 121 13.92 -10.27 -2.19
N GLU A 122 13.62 -11.53 -1.90
CA GLU A 122 12.75 -11.89 -0.80
C GLU A 122 13.54 -11.95 0.49
N GLY A 123 12.97 -11.40 1.56
CA GLY A 123 13.59 -11.39 2.88
C GLY A 123 13.07 -10.26 3.75
N GLY A 124 13.75 -10.03 4.86
CA GLY A 124 13.47 -9.00 5.87
C GLY A 124 14.72 -8.20 6.22
N LEU A 125 14.80 -7.75 7.49
CA LEU A 125 15.93 -6.95 7.98
C LEU A 125 17.27 -7.69 7.94
N GLU A 126 17.28 -9.01 7.89
CA GLU A 126 18.51 -9.81 7.75
C GLU A 126 19.30 -9.47 6.49
N LEU A 127 18.61 -8.99 5.44
CA LEU A 127 19.25 -8.54 4.19
C LEU A 127 20.19 -7.34 4.39
N LEU A 128 20.04 -6.57 5.49
CA LEU A 128 20.98 -5.51 5.86
C LEU A 128 22.40 -6.01 6.20
N LYS A 129 22.63 -7.32 6.25
CA LYS A 129 23.97 -7.89 6.33
C LYS A 129 24.72 -7.82 5.00
N GLU A 130 24.01 -7.78 3.88
CA GLU A 130 24.56 -7.83 2.53
C GLU A 130 24.26 -6.56 1.71
N TYR A 131 23.23 -5.81 2.08
CA TYR A 131 22.76 -4.58 1.40
C TYR A 131 22.85 -3.38 2.33
N ASP A 132 23.08 -2.20 1.75
CA ASP A 132 23.07 -0.94 2.50
C ASP A 132 21.66 -0.51 2.87
N GLY A 133 20.67 -0.91 2.08
CA GLY A 133 19.26 -0.66 2.31
C GLY A 133 18.35 -1.82 1.88
N VAL A 134 17.20 -1.92 2.52
CA VAL A 134 16.17 -2.94 2.23
C VAL A 134 14.81 -2.26 2.17
N LEU A 135 14.14 -2.34 1.03
CA LEU A 135 12.75 -1.88 0.89
C LEU A 135 11.80 -2.99 1.28
N LEU A 136 11.05 -2.79 2.34
CA LEU A 136 9.96 -3.68 2.77
C LEU A 136 8.62 -2.97 2.65
N ILE A 137 7.56 -3.78 2.42
CA ILE A 137 6.18 -3.27 2.31
C ILE A 137 5.19 -4.11 3.13
N GLY A 138 4.00 -3.55 3.36
CA GLY A 138 2.87 -4.25 3.96
C GLY A 138 3.19 -4.83 5.33
N ASP A 139 2.70 -6.04 5.57
CA ASP A 139 2.84 -6.72 6.85
C ASP A 139 4.30 -6.96 7.25
N LYS A 140 5.17 -7.29 6.30
CA LYS A 140 6.61 -7.46 6.55
C LYS A 140 7.25 -6.17 7.05
N ALA A 141 6.87 -5.02 6.48
CA ALA A 141 7.44 -3.74 6.87
C ALA A 141 6.98 -3.29 8.26
N ILE A 142 5.68 -3.42 8.58
CA ILE A 142 5.18 -3.05 9.92
C ILE A 142 5.70 -3.99 11.00
N GLN A 143 5.85 -5.29 10.72
CA GLN A 143 6.47 -6.25 11.63
C GLN A 143 7.96 -5.93 11.83
N ALA A 144 8.70 -5.63 10.76
CA ALA A 144 10.09 -5.22 10.84
C ALA A 144 10.24 -3.94 11.67
N TYR A 145 9.38 -2.95 11.44
CA TYR A 145 9.36 -1.72 12.23
C TYR A 145 9.05 -2.01 13.71
N ALA A 146 8.01 -2.82 13.98
CA ALA A 146 7.63 -3.19 15.34
C ALA A 146 8.75 -3.94 16.09
N SER A 147 9.53 -4.78 15.39
CA SER A 147 10.64 -5.54 15.98
C SER A 147 11.83 -4.67 16.42
N LEU A 148 11.92 -3.45 15.91
CA LEU A 148 12.94 -2.48 16.28
C LEU A 148 12.55 -1.63 17.51
N LEU A 149 11.25 -1.63 17.88
CA LEU A 149 10.77 -0.87 19.03
C LEU A 149 11.05 -1.61 20.33
N ASP A 150 11.83 -1.00 21.24
CA ASP A 150 12.04 -1.53 22.60
C ASP A 150 10.77 -1.39 23.46
N HIS A 151 10.02 -0.30 23.23
CA HIS A 151 8.75 0.01 23.89
C HIS A 151 7.91 0.93 23.02
N LEU A 152 6.59 0.88 23.18
CA LEU A 152 5.71 1.85 22.54
C LEU A 152 5.80 3.19 23.25
N PRO A 153 6.02 4.31 22.54
CA PRO A 153 5.96 5.62 23.15
C PRO A 153 4.52 5.94 23.58
N GLU A 154 4.38 6.79 24.59
CA GLU A 154 3.07 7.22 25.11
C GLU A 154 2.21 7.92 24.05
N THR A 155 2.86 8.53 23.07
CA THR A 155 2.17 9.20 21.97
C THR A 155 2.63 8.65 20.61
N PRO A 156 1.69 8.37 19.68
CA PRO A 156 2.02 7.86 18.34
C PRO A 156 2.91 8.79 17.50
N HIS A 157 2.87 10.10 17.78
CA HIS A 157 3.69 11.09 17.07
C HIS A 157 5.18 11.00 17.42
N ALA A 158 5.53 10.33 18.53
CA ALA A 158 6.90 10.15 18.97
C ALA A 158 7.55 8.85 18.47
N LEU A 159 6.92 8.13 17.52
CA LEU A 159 7.48 6.90 16.97
C LEU A 159 8.82 7.17 16.29
N PRO A 160 9.93 6.50 16.74
CA PRO A 160 11.27 6.79 16.27
C PRO A 160 11.49 6.35 14.81
N THR A 161 12.49 6.96 14.18
CA THR A 161 12.95 6.59 12.83
C THR A 161 14.37 6.04 12.85
N ARG A 162 15.04 6.05 14.00
CA ARG A 162 16.40 5.55 14.14
C ARG A 162 16.51 4.59 15.31
N PHE A 163 17.11 3.43 15.06
CA PHE A 163 17.25 2.30 15.97
C PHE A 163 18.70 1.81 15.93
N GLY A 164 19.55 2.35 16.79
CA GLY A 164 20.99 2.08 16.74
C GLY A 164 21.58 2.46 15.38
N GLU A 165 22.09 1.48 14.65
CA GLU A 165 22.66 1.67 13.30
C GLU A 165 21.61 1.67 12.18
N VAL A 166 20.37 1.27 12.47
CA VAL A 166 19.31 1.21 11.46
C VAL A 166 18.50 2.49 11.45
N GLU A 167 18.39 3.11 10.28
CA GLU A 167 17.46 4.21 10.02
C GLU A 167 16.28 3.71 9.19
N VAL A 168 15.08 4.19 9.52
CA VAL A 168 13.84 3.86 8.82
C VAL A 168 13.35 5.09 8.08
N VAL A 169 13.40 5.03 6.77
CA VAL A 169 12.90 6.07 5.87
C VAL A 169 11.54 5.67 5.33
N ASP A 170 10.50 6.37 5.78
CA ASP A 170 9.13 6.17 5.35
C ASP A 170 8.89 6.87 4.01
N LEU A 171 8.60 6.11 2.95
CA LEU A 171 8.48 6.66 1.60
C LEU A 171 7.25 7.56 1.44
N SER A 172 6.16 7.30 2.16
CA SER A 172 4.97 8.15 2.12
C SER A 172 5.24 9.51 2.78
N MET A 173 6.06 9.54 3.83
CA MET A 173 6.47 10.79 4.44
C MET A 173 7.35 11.62 3.51
N LEU A 174 8.32 11.00 2.84
CA LEU A 174 9.13 11.70 1.82
C LEU A 174 8.28 12.25 0.68
N TRP A 175 7.30 11.47 0.21
CA TRP A 175 6.34 11.94 -0.79
C TRP A 175 5.55 13.15 -0.30
N PHE A 176 5.05 13.10 0.94
CA PHE A 176 4.31 14.21 1.54
C PHE A 176 5.18 15.47 1.70
N GLU A 177 6.43 15.33 2.12
CA GLU A 177 7.38 16.45 2.22
C GLU A 177 7.61 17.13 0.88
N ARG A 178 7.67 16.35 -0.20
CA ARG A 178 7.86 16.80 -1.58
C ARG A 178 6.61 17.47 -2.16
N THR A 179 5.43 16.90 -1.96
CA THR A 179 4.23 17.25 -2.73
C THR A 179 3.13 17.89 -1.91
N ARG A 180 3.10 17.68 -0.60
CA ARG A 180 1.99 18.00 0.32
C ARG A 180 0.68 17.28 -0.01
N LEU A 181 0.76 16.22 -0.80
CA LEU A 181 -0.39 15.41 -1.22
C LEU A 181 -0.32 14.01 -0.60
N PRO A 182 -1.47 13.31 -0.46
CA PRO A 182 -1.47 11.90 -0.10
C PRO A 182 -0.73 11.07 -1.15
N PHE A 183 -0.12 9.96 -0.72
CA PHE A 183 0.32 8.92 -1.64
C PHE A 183 -0.71 7.79 -1.71
N VAL A 184 -1.13 7.45 -2.92
CA VAL A 184 -2.10 6.36 -3.18
C VAL A 184 -1.32 5.11 -3.53
N PHE A 185 -1.36 4.09 -2.66
CA PHE A 185 -0.65 2.82 -2.87
C PHE A 185 -1.43 1.83 -3.72
N ALA A 186 -2.76 1.79 -3.54
CA ALA A 186 -3.63 0.87 -4.25
C ALA A 186 -5.02 1.46 -4.51
N VAL A 187 -5.67 0.94 -5.56
CA VAL A 187 -7.02 1.31 -6.00
C VAL A 187 -7.81 0.06 -6.38
N TRP A 188 -9.14 0.13 -6.31
CA TRP A 188 -9.99 -0.93 -6.84
C TRP A 188 -10.18 -0.76 -8.34
N ALA A 189 -9.71 -1.73 -9.11
CA ALA A 189 -9.78 -1.72 -10.57
C ALA A 189 -10.46 -2.97 -11.13
N TYR A 190 -11.09 -2.81 -12.29
CA TYR A 190 -11.76 -3.85 -13.05
C TYR A 190 -11.45 -3.69 -14.55
N ARG A 191 -11.60 -4.75 -15.35
CA ARG A 191 -11.43 -4.62 -16.82
C ARG A 191 -12.51 -3.74 -17.42
N ARG A 192 -12.13 -2.77 -18.23
CA ARG A 192 -13.08 -1.96 -19.01
C ARG A 192 -13.97 -2.89 -19.84
N GLY A 193 -15.26 -2.53 -19.93
CA GLY A 193 -16.26 -3.35 -20.58
C GLY A 193 -16.86 -4.46 -19.73
N ASN A 194 -16.30 -4.75 -18.53
CA ASN A 194 -16.86 -5.71 -17.60
C ASN A 194 -16.93 -5.14 -16.16
N PRO A 195 -17.74 -4.08 -15.93
CA PRO A 195 -17.84 -3.46 -14.62
C PRO A 195 -18.43 -4.40 -13.57
N PRO A 196 -18.02 -4.27 -12.30
CA PRO A 196 -18.58 -5.08 -11.22
C PRO A 196 -20.08 -4.80 -11.05
N PRO A 197 -20.86 -5.79 -10.58
CA PRO A 197 -22.27 -5.56 -10.28
C PRO A 197 -22.46 -4.47 -9.24
N LEU A 198 -23.45 -3.58 -9.44
CA LEU A 198 -23.74 -2.49 -8.50
C LEU A 198 -23.95 -2.99 -7.07
N LYS A 199 -24.62 -4.14 -6.91
CA LYS A 199 -24.83 -4.82 -5.62
C LYS A 199 -23.52 -5.07 -4.88
N LEU A 200 -22.46 -5.51 -5.60
CA LEU A 200 -21.14 -5.73 -5.02
C LEU A 200 -20.48 -4.41 -4.60
N VAL A 201 -20.55 -3.38 -5.44
CA VAL A 201 -20.00 -2.05 -5.11
C VAL A 201 -20.66 -1.49 -3.86
N GLN A 202 -22.00 -1.62 -3.73
CA GLN A 202 -22.74 -1.23 -2.53
C GLN A 202 -22.36 -2.03 -1.29
N ALA A 203 -22.14 -3.35 -1.44
CA ALA A 203 -21.69 -4.22 -0.37
C ALA A 203 -20.27 -3.85 0.10
N LEU A 204 -19.36 -3.54 -0.82
CA LEU A 204 -18.01 -3.03 -0.48
C LEU A 204 -18.06 -1.68 0.25
N ARG A 205 -18.95 -0.77 -0.19
CA ARG A 205 -19.17 0.51 0.53
C ARG A 205 -19.68 0.27 1.95
N LYS A 206 -20.60 -0.69 2.14
CA LYS A 206 -21.09 -1.11 3.48
C LYS A 206 -19.94 -1.70 4.31
N ALA A 207 -19.19 -2.65 3.74
CA ALA A 207 -18.08 -3.31 4.42
C ALA A 207 -17.01 -2.30 4.88
N ARG A 208 -16.60 -1.37 4.01
CA ARG A 208 -15.66 -0.29 4.37
C ARG A 208 -16.19 0.56 5.52
N ARG A 209 -17.47 1.02 5.46
CA ARG A 209 -18.05 1.78 6.57
C ARG A 209 -18.02 1.01 7.88
N GLN A 210 -18.34 -0.27 7.85
CA GLN A 210 -18.25 -1.14 9.03
C GLN A 210 -16.82 -1.30 9.52
N GLY A 211 -15.86 -1.52 8.61
CA GLY A 211 -14.44 -1.63 8.95
C GLY A 211 -13.91 -0.36 9.60
N LEU A 212 -14.28 0.80 9.09
CA LEU A 212 -13.85 2.08 9.66
C LEU A 212 -14.54 2.42 10.99
N SER A 213 -15.83 2.10 11.14
CA SER A 213 -16.54 2.32 12.41
C SER A 213 -16.13 1.33 13.50
N ARG A 214 -15.51 0.22 13.15
CA ARG A 214 -15.03 -0.84 14.05
C ARG A 214 -13.51 -1.05 13.91
N LEU A 215 -12.78 0.04 13.65
CA LEU A 215 -11.36 -0.05 13.33
C LEU A 215 -10.53 -0.67 14.47
N GLY A 216 -10.91 -0.46 15.73
CA GLY A 216 -10.29 -1.11 16.89
C GLY A 216 -10.40 -2.64 16.84
N GLU A 217 -11.56 -3.19 16.44
CA GLU A 217 -11.74 -4.63 16.30
C GLU A 217 -10.88 -5.20 15.15
N VAL A 218 -10.78 -4.45 14.03
CA VAL A 218 -9.89 -4.82 12.92
C VAL A 218 -8.44 -4.80 13.40
N ALA A 219 -8.06 -3.76 14.14
CA ALA A 219 -6.71 -3.61 14.66
C ALA A 219 -6.32 -4.74 15.63
N GLU A 220 -7.23 -5.13 16.54
CA GLU A 220 -7.00 -6.24 17.46
C GLU A 220 -6.80 -7.58 16.71
N ALA A 221 -7.65 -7.86 15.71
CA ALA A 221 -7.55 -9.07 14.90
C ALA A 221 -6.23 -9.13 14.12
N GLU A 222 -5.85 -8.03 13.47
CA GLU A 222 -4.63 -7.95 12.68
C GLU A 222 -3.36 -7.92 13.55
N ALA A 223 -3.42 -7.26 14.71
CA ALA A 223 -2.34 -7.26 15.69
C ALA A 223 -2.04 -8.68 16.18
N LYS A 224 -3.09 -9.45 16.50
CA LYS A 224 -2.97 -10.86 16.88
C LYS A 224 -2.40 -11.71 15.75
N ARG A 225 -2.85 -11.50 14.50
CA ARG A 225 -2.37 -12.22 13.33
C ARG A 225 -0.87 -11.98 13.08
N LEU A 226 -0.42 -10.74 13.25
CA LEU A 226 0.96 -10.34 12.97
C LEU A 226 1.90 -10.42 14.16
N GLY A 227 1.38 -10.66 15.37
CA GLY A 227 2.18 -10.69 16.59
C GLY A 227 2.76 -9.32 16.98
N ILE A 228 2.04 -8.23 16.67
CA ILE A 228 2.45 -6.87 17.03
C ILE A 228 1.49 -6.27 18.09
N HIS A 229 1.91 -5.18 18.72
CA HIS A 229 1.10 -4.57 19.77
C HIS A 229 -0.18 -3.95 19.20
N PRO A 230 -1.40 -4.17 19.78
CA PRO A 230 -2.66 -3.66 19.25
C PRO A 230 -2.70 -2.14 19.09
N VAL A 231 -2.11 -1.37 20.02
CA VAL A 231 -2.03 0.10 19.93
C VAL A 231 -1.23 0.55 18.71
N LEU A 232 -0.13 -0.14 18.38
CA LEU A 232 0.66 0.15 17.18
C LEU A 232 -0.16 -0.15 15.92
N MET A 233 -0.88 -1.28 15.90
CA MET A 233 -1.74 -1.65 14.77
C MET A 233 -2.88 -0.66 14.59
N GLU A 234 -3.54 -0.24 15.66
CA GLU A 234 -4.62 0.74 15.60
C GLU A 234 -4.11 2.07 15.07
N HIS A 235 -2.99 2.56 15.59
CA HIS A 235 -2.35 3.77 15.10
C HIS A 235 -1.96 3.65 13.63
N TYR A 236 -1.40 2.53 13.22
CA TYR A 236 -1.06 2.24 11.83
C TYR A 236 -2.27 2.31 10.91
N LEU A 237 -3.38 1.67 11.27
CA LEU A 237 -4.59 1.64 10.45
C LEU A 237 -5.30 3.01 10.39
N TRP A 238 -5.21 3.83 11.45
CA TRP A 238 -5.75 5.20 11.48
C TRP A 238 -5.09 6.14 10.49
N ASN A 239 -3.87 5.89 10.05
CA ASN A 239 -3.18 6.75 9.09
C ASN A 239 -3.69 6.58 7.65
N PHE A 240 -4.43 5.51 7.37
CA PHE A 240 -4.91 5.26 6.02
C PHE A 240 -6.16 6.05 5.67
N ARG A 241 -6.18 6.48 4.42
CA ARG A 241 -7.31 7.08 3.73
C ARG A 241 -7.90 6.02 2.80
N TYR A 242 -9.14 5.60 3.12
CA TYR A 242 -9.82 4.54 2.39
C TYR A 242 -10.86 5.06 1.39
N HIS A 243 -10.86 6.37 1.17
CA HIS A 243 -11.69 7.07 0.21
C HIS A 243 -10.82 7.74 -0.83
N LEU A 244 -11.12 7.54 -2.12
CA LEU A 244 -10.43 8.24 -3.21
C LEU A 244 -11.04 9.63 -3.41
N GLU A 245 -10.72 10.54 -2.50
CA GLU A 245 -11.20 11.93 -2.54
C GLU A 245 -10.32 12.79 -3.45
N GLU A 246 -10.67 14.07 -3.60
CA GLU A 246 -9.93 14.99 -4.46
C GLU A 246 -8.43 15.08 -4.14
N PRO A 247 -7.99 15.21 -2.85
CA PRO A 247 -6.56 15.22 -2.55
C PRO A 247 -5.84 13.93 -2.97
N ASP A 248 -6.52 12.76 -2.84
CA ASP A 248 -5.95 11.47 -3.22
C ASP A 248 -5.81 11.35 -4.74
N ARG A 249 -6.80 11.86 -5.51
CA ARG A 249 -6.74 11.92 -6.98
C ARG A 249 -5.61 12.84 -7.45
N LEU A 250 -5.42 13.98 -6.79
CA LEU A 250 -4.30 14.87 -7.06
C LEU A 250 -2.96 14.20 -6.75
N GLY A 251 -2.86 13.43 -5.64
CA GLY A 251 -1.69 12.64 -5.31
C GLY A 251 -1.37 11.58 -6.34
N LEU A 252 -2.39 10.83 -6.78
CA LEU A 252 -2.25 9.82 -7.83
C LEU A 252 -1.82 10.44 -9.18
N LYS A 253 -2.42 11.59 -9.53
CA LYS A 253 -2.01 12.36 -10.71
C LYS A 253 -0.56 12.84 -10.61
N ALA A 254 -0.17 13.41 -9.49
CA ALA A 254 1.20 13.88 -9.27
C ALA A 254 2.22 12.74 -9.40
N PHE A 255 1.87 11.52 -8.97
CA PHE A 255 2.71 10.34 -9.15
C PHE A 255 2.81 9.93 -10.61
N ALA A 256 1.70 9.94 -11.36
CA ALA A 256 1.70 9.70 -12.80
C ALA A 256 2.59 10.72 -13.53
N ASP A 257 2.40 12.02 -13.25
CA ASP A 257 3.18 13.12 -13.85
C ASP A 257 4.69 12.95 -13.57
N ALA A 258 5.06 12.59 -12.33
CA ALA A 258 6.44 12.39 -11.94
C ALA A 258 7.13 11.21 -12.64
N LEU A 259 6.34 10.20 -13.05
CA LEU A 259 6.81 9.04 -13.82
C LEU A 259 6.69 9.25 -15.34
N GLY A 260 6.18 10.38 -15.80
CA GLY A 260 5.91 10.64 -17.23
C GLY A 260 4.78 9.77 -17.80
N LEU A 261 3.89 9.26 -16.94
CA LEU A 261 2.74 8.45 -17.35
C LEU A 261 1.50 9.34 -17.60
N PRO A 262 0.63 8.98 -18.55
CA PRO A 262 -0.64 9.67 -18.73
C PRO A 262 -1.52 9.51 -17.49
N PHE A 263 -2.45 10.46 -17.27
CA PHE A 263 -3.46 10.36 -16.23
C PHE A 263 -4.85 10.66 -16.81
N ALA A 264 -5.55 9.61 -17.24
CA ALA A 264 -6.88 9.67 -17.84
C ALA A 264 -7.78 8.53 -17.29
N PRO A 265 -8.10 8.54 -15.98
CA PRO A 265 -8.83 7.44 -15.37
C PRO A 265 -10.25 7.32 -15.91
N THR A 266 -10.67 6.09 -16.21
CA THR A 266 -12.06 5.76 -16.50
C THR A 266 -12.71 5.26 -15.22
N TYR A 267 -13.64 6.04 -14.69
CA TYR A 267 -14.35 5.68 -13.47
C TYR A 267 -15.55 4.77 -13.73
N TYR A 268 -15.86 3.95 -12.72
CA TYR A 268 -17.09 3.17 -12.68
C TYR A 268 -18.30 4.12 -12.83
N PRO A 269 -19.31 3.78 -13.64
CA PRO A 269 -20.52 4.60 -13.78
C PRO A 269 -21.22 4.81 -12.44
N ALA A 270 -21.64 6.05 -12.20
CA ALA A 270 -22.33 6.43 -10.97
C ALA A 270 -23.75 5.82 -10.88
#